data_e387798cf48cd5bae145105e6e18be97
#
_entry.id   e387798cf48cd5bae145105e6e18be97
#
_cell.length_a   1.000
_cell.length_b   1.000
_cell.length_c   1.000
_cell.angle_alpha   90.00
_cell.angle_beta   90.00
_cell.angle_gamma   90.00
#
_symmetry.space_group_name_H-M   'P 1'
#
loop_
_entity.id
_entity.type
_entity.pdbx_description
1 polymer ?
#
loop_
_entity_poly.entity_id
_entity_poly.type
_entity_poly.pdbx_seq_one_letter_code
_entity_poly.pdbx_strand_id
1 'polypeptide(L)'
;MTNSERLRDLQFKLEYYGLRTVIAMVRALPLETATAISAKTWSSLAPLLSPKRHQRALENLRIAFPEKSDEELNKIRRRHWENLGRVMAETMQIDRIASDPSRMTIKPASMFQRYRSKYGSAIGISLHMGNWELAIWPLAHAGANPAAIYRSVTNPYVDQYLREQRKDLYPGGLFGRGKVGDHGDDRKTARIITDYVRKGGRLGMVCDLYDRTGIPIEFFGKPA
;
A
#
# COMPACT_ATOMS: atom_id res chain seq x y z
N MET A 1 -32.29 3.22 11.92
CA MET A 1 -30.99 3.04 12.61
C MET A 1 -31.23 2.77 14.07
N THR A 2 -30.70 1.68 14.57
CA THR A 2 -30.70 1.35 16.01
C THR A 2 -29.73 2.28 16.77
N ASN A 3 -29.84 2.35 18.10
CA ASN A 3 -28.88 3.13 18.91
C ASN A 3 -27.44 2.65 18.73
N SER A 4 -27.23 1.34 18.57
CA SER A 4 -25.91 0.75 18.29
C SER A 4 -25.35 1.21 16.94
N GLU A 5 -26.15 1.28 15.91
CA GLU A 5 -25.73 1.77 14.59
C GLU A 5 -25.37 3.27 14.62
N ARG A 6 -26.12 4.07 15.38
CA ARG A 6 -25.82 5.51 15.56
C ARG A 6 -24.50 5.72 16.28
N LEU A 7 -24.24 4.97 17.35
CA LEU A 7 -22.97 5.06 18.10
C LEU A 7 -21.79 4.65 17.21
N ARG A 8 -21.94 3.59 16.42
CA ARG A 8 -20.91 3.14 15.49
C ARG A 8 -20.63 4.17 14.37
N ASP A 9 -21.67 4.78 13.83
CA ASP A 9 -21.54 5.86 12.83
C ASP A 9 -20.81 7.06 13.41
N LEU A 10 -21.16 7.46 14.65
CA LEU A 10 -20.46 8.54 15.35
C LEU A 10 -18.97 8.22 15.56
N GLN A 11 -18.66 7.00 16.01
CA GLN A 11 -17.28 6.54 16.14
C GLN A 11 -16.53 6.65 14.80
N PHE A 12 -17.12 6.16 13.70
CA PHE A 12 -16.52 6.22 12.39
C PHE A 12 -16.26 7.66 11.93
N LYS A 13 -17.17 8.58 12.20
CA LYS A 13 -16.97 10.01 11.93
C LYS A 13 -15.84 10.60 12.75
N LEU A 14 -15.74 10.28 14.03
CA LEU A 14 -14.64 10.75 14.90
C LEU A 14 -13.28 10.24 14.39
N GLU A 15 -13.18 8.93 14.05
CA GLU A 15 -11.98 8.35 13.45
C GLU A 15 -11.60 9.06 12.13
N TYR A 16 -12.58 9.29 11.27
CA TYR A 16 -12.40 9.99 10.00
C TYR A 16 -11.88 11.42 10.19
N TYR A 17 -12.51 12.22 11.07
CA TYR A 17 -12.07 13.58 11.32
C TYR A 17 -10.70 13.64 12.01
N GLY A 18 -10.43 12.69 12.91
CA GLY A 18 -9.10 12.53 13.51
C GLY A 18 -8.03 12.25 12.45
N LEU A 19 -8.28 11.32 11.53
CA LEU A 19 -7.39 11.03 10.40
C LEU A 19 -7.20 12.26 9.50
N ARG A 20 -8.28 12.97 9.17
CA ARG A 20 -8.24 14.19 8.33
C ARG A 20 -7.40 15.29 8.98
N THR A 21 -7.49 15.44 10.30
CA THR A 21 -6.67 16.40 11.06
C THR A 21 -5.19 16.03 10.97
N VAL A 22 -4.84 14.77 11.18
CA VAL A 22 -3.44 14.31 11.05
C VAL A 22 -2.92 14.54 9.62
N ILE A 23 -3.71 14.19 8.60
CA ILE A 23 -3.34 14.43 7.21
C ILE A 23 -3.16 15.93 6.94
N ALA A 24 -4.03 16.80 7.44
CA ALA A 24 -3.91 18.24 7.28
C ALA A 24 -2.61 18.77 7.91
N MET A 25 -2.25 18.32 9.10
CA MET A 25 -0.98 18.66 9.75
C MET A 25 0.23 18.22 8.94
N VAL A 26 0.23 16.97 8.44
CA VAL A 26 1.31 16.45 7.60
C VAL A 26 1.41 17.26 6.30
N ARG A 27 0.28 17.58 5.67
CA ARG A 27 0.23 18.35 4.42
C ARG A 27 0.58 19.82 4.57
N ALA A 28 0.52 20.37 5.79
CA ALA A 28 0.97 21.74 6.08
C ALA A 28 2.50 21.89 6.06
N LEU A 29 3.23 20.77 6.15
CA LEU A 29 4.69 20.76 6.11
C LEU A 29 5.21 20.51 4.68
N PRO A 30 6.42 20.99 4.36
CA PRO A 30 7.16 20.53 3.19
C PRO A 30 7.33 19.00 3.22
N LEU A 31 7.30 18.35 2.05
CA LEU A 31 7.32 16.89 1.95
C LEU A 31 8.52 16.27 2.68
N GLU A 32 9.71 16.83 2.47
CA GLU A 32 10.96 16.35 3.06
C GLU A 32 10.93 16.44 4.60
N THR A 33 10.37 17.53 5.14
CA THR A 33 10.21 17.73 6.58
C THR A 33 9.20 16.74 7.16
N ALA A 34 8.03 16.59 6.51
CA ALA A 34 6.98 15.67 6.94
C ALA A 34 7.49 14.21 6.95
N THR A 35 8.20 13.79 5.90
CA THR A 35 8.76 12.44 5.79
C THR A 35 9.86 12.19 6.82
N ALA A 36 10.74 13.18 7.10
CA ALA A 36 11.78 13.06 8.11
C ALA A 36 11.21 12.92 9.52
N ILE A 37 10.22 13.76 9.88
CA ILE A 37 9.52 13.70 11.17
C ILE A 37 8.82 12.35 11.31
N SER A 38 8.07 11.94 10.31
CA SER A 38 7.35 10.65 10.31
C SER A 38 8.29 9.48 10.44
N ALA A 39 9.42 9.45 9.72
CA ALA A 39 10.45 8.41 9.83
C ALA A 39 10.98 8.28 11.26
N LYS A 40 11.35 9.40 11.88
CA LYS A 40 11.87 9.43 13.26
C LYS A 40 10.81 8.97 14.26
N THR A 41 9.58 9.44 14.10
CA THR A 41 8.45 9.07 14.97
C THR A 41 8.20 7.56 14.89
N TRP A 42 8.09 6.98 13.68
CA TRP A 42 7.84 5.56 13.51
C TRP A 42 8.99 4.69 14.00
N SER A 43 10.24 5.06 13.74
CA SER A 43 11.40 4.29 14.23
C SER A 43 11.51 4.26 15.75
N SER A 44 10.97 5.28 16.43
CA SER A 44 10.96 5.36 17.89
C SER A 44 9.72 4.69 18.51
N LEU A 45 8.53 4.91 17.94
CA LEU A 45 7.27 4.45 18.53
C LEU A 45 6.85 3.04 18.09
N ALA A 46 7.19 2.61 16.88
CA ALA A 46 6.74 1.32 16.38
C ALA A 46 7.22 0.11 17.23
N PRO A 47 8.45 0.10 17.77
CA PRO A 47 8.89 -0.94 18.69
C PRO A 47 8.01 -1.05 19.95
N LEU A 48 7.52 0.09 20.44
CA LEU A 48 6.67 0.17 21.64
C LEU A 48 5.22 -0.20 21.34
N LEU A 49 4.68 0.31 20.22
CA LEU A 49 3.28 0.11 19.84
C LEU A 49 3.02 -1.28 19.23
N SER A 50 4.04 -1.90 18.66
CA SER A 50 3.94 -3.19 17.99
C SER A 50 5.13 -4.12 18.29
N PRO A 51 5.36 -4.50 19.57
CA PRO A 51 6.53 -5.29 19.96
C PRO A 51 6.60 -6.64 19.25
N LYS A 52 5.46 -7.29 19.04
CA LYS A 52 5.38 -8.58 18.32
C LYS A 52 5.84 -8.45 16.85
N ARG A 53 5.45 -7.38 16.16
CA ARG A 53 5.89 -7.14 14.78
C ARG A 53 7.37 -6.76 14.73
N HIS A 54 7.81 -5.98 15.71
CA HIS A 54 9.20 -5.58 15.84
C HIS A 54 10.12 -6.80 16.05
N GLN A 55 9.71 -7.74 16.88
CA GLN A 55 10.44 -8.99 17.11
C GLN A 55 10.42 -9.90 15.86
N ARG A 56 9.26 -10.10 15.24
CA ARG A 56 9.15 -10.88 14.00
C ARG A 56 10.02 -10.33 12.87
N ALA A 57 10.14 -9.00 12.75
CA ALA A 57 11.03 -8.39 11.77
C ALA A 57 12.50 -8.81 11.99
N LEU A 58 12.95 -8.91 13.24
CA LEU A 58 14.31 -9.39 13.55
C LEU A 58 14.48 -10.88 13.21
N GLU A 59 13.49 -11.70 13.54
CA GLU A 59 13.50 -13.13 13.22
C GLU A 59 13.59 -13.37 11.71
N ASN A 60 12.79 -12.66 10.94
CA ASN A 60 12.82 -12.72 9.47
C ASN A 60 14.18 -12.24 8.91
N LEU A 61 14.76 -11.19 9.49
CA LEU A 61 16.08 -10.70 9.08
C LEU A 61 17.20 -11.73 9.36
N ARG A 62 17.13 -12.44 10.48
CA ARG A 62 18.08 -13.54 10.78
C ARG A 62 17.99 -14.69 9.77
N ILE A 63 16.77 -14.98 9.27
CA ILE A 63 16.57 -15.98 8.22
C ILE A 63 17.12 -15.49 6.87
N ALA A 64 16.90 -14.23 6.55
CA ALA A 64 17.29 -13.65 5.26
C ALA A 64 18.80 -13.34 5.16
N PHE A 65 19.43 -13.03 6.29
CA PHE A 65 20.84 -12.61 6.38
C PHE A 65 21.54 -13.32 7.53
N PRO A 66 21.71 -14.65 7.46
CA PRO A 66 22.29 -15.44 8.54
C PRO A 66 23.75 -15.08 8.84
N GLU A 67 24.44 -14.43 7.89
CA GLU A 67 25.83 -13.99 8.00
C GLU A 67 26.01 -12.68 8.77
N LYS A 68 24.91 -11.94 9.05
CA LYS A 68 25.00 -10.63 9.70
C LYS A 68 24.92 -10.70 11.21
N SER A 69 25.67 -9.82 11.86
CA SER A 69 25.57 -9.63 13.31
C SER A 69 24.21 -9.07 13.75
N ASP A 70 23.85 -9.32 15.01
CA ASP A 70 22.60 -8.75 15.58
C ASP A 70 22.59 -7.21 15.56
N GLU A 71 23.75 -6.57 15.65
CA GLU A 71 23.87 -5.10 15.53
C GLU A 71 23.50 -4.63 14.12
N GLU A 72 24.02 -5.29 13.08
CA GLU A 72 23.68 -4.98 11.68
C GLU A 72 22.21 -5.23 11.38
N LEU A 73 21.64 -6.34 11.87
CA LEU A 73 20.23 -6.67 11.71
C LEU A 73 19.33 -5.64 12.41
N ASN A 74 19.70 -5.19 13.60
CA ASN A 74 18.99 -4.12 14.31
C ASN A 74 19.03 -2.79 13.55
N LYS A 75 20.14 -2.48 12.89
CA LYS A 75 20.29 -1.30 12.04
C LYS A 75 19.37 -1.37 10.80
N ILE A 76 19.28 -2.55 10.17
CA ILE A 76 18.35 -2.80 9.05
C ILE A 76 16.92 -2.65 9.55
N ARG A 77 16.56 -3.27 10.68
CA ARG A 77 15.22 -3.20 11.28
C ARG A 77 14.80 -1.76 11.60
N ARG A 78 15.70 -0.95 12.14
CA ARG A 78 15.45 0.46 12.39
C ARG A 78 15.16 1.23 11.10
N ARG A 79 15.98 1.02 10.06
CA ARG A 79 15.77 1.63 8.73
C ARG A 79 14.47 1.19 8.07
N HIS A 80 14.02 -0.04 8.32
CA HIS A 80 12.71 -0.51 7.88
C HIS A 80 11.58 0.33 8.50
N TRP A 81 11.61 0.60 9.80
CA TRP A 81 10.63 1.47 10.47
C TRP A 81 10.71 2.92 10.00
N GLU A 82 11.90 3.44 9.77
CA GLU A 82 12.10 4.77 9.18
C GLU A 82 11.48 4.85 7.78
N ASN A 83 11.70 3.83 6.94
CA ASN A 83 11.09 3.78 5.60
C ASN A 83 9.57 3.71 5.68
N LEU A 84 9.02 2.87 6.54
CA LEU A 84 7.57 2.77 6.71
C LEU A 84 6.96 4.13 7.14
N GLY A 85 7.63 4.84 8.05
CA GLY A 85 7.22 6.20 8.43
C GLY A 85 7.26 7.18 7.27
N ARG A 86 8.30 7.14 6.41
CA ARG A 86 8.37 7.97 5.20
C ARG A 86 7.21 7.67 4.26
N VAL A 87 6.98 6.42 3.94
CA VAL A 87 5.88 5.98 3.06
C VAL A 87 4.52 6.44 3.60
N MET A 88 4.30 6.39 4.92
CA MET A 88 3.07 6.91 5.53
C MET A 88 2.85 8.40 5.26
N ALA A 89 3.89 9.24 5.43
CA ALA A 89 3.79 10.67 5.16
C ALA A 89 3.68 10.99 3.67
N GLU A 90 4.37 10.22 2.82
CA GLU A 90 4.30 10.32 1.35
C GLU A 90 2.91 9.92 0.84
N THR A 91 2.31 8.85 1.37
CA THR A 91 0.95 8.44 1.01
C THR A 91 -0.09 9.51 1.33
N MET A 92 0.10 10.27 2.42
CA MET A 92 -0.77 11.42 2.77
C MET A 92 -0.61 12.62 1.81
N GLN A 93 0.44 12.63 0.99
CA GLN A 93 0.76 13.68 0.02
C GLN A 93 0.95 13.11 -1.40
N ILE A 94 0.37 11.94 -1.67
CA ILE A 94 0.63 11.17 -2.89
C ILE A 94 0.22 11.93 -4.16
N ASP A 95 -0.82 12.71 -4.09
CA ASP A 95 -1.28 13.60 -5.16
C ASP A 95 -0.22 14.64 -5.53
N ARG A 96 0.47 15.23 -4.55
CA ARG A 96 1.57 16.19 -4.77
C ARG A 96 2.79 15.53 -5.40
N ILE A 97 3.10 14.30 -4.98
CA ILE A 97 4.23 13.55 -5.53
C ILE A 97 3.90 13.09 -6.96
N ALA A 98 2.71 12.54 -7.16
CA ALA A 98 2.28 12.02 -8.46
C ALA A 98 2.12 13.11 -9.53
N SER A 99 1.81 14.35 -9.13
CA SER A 99 1.70 15.51 -10.04
C SER A 99 3.03 16.16 -10.41
N ASP A 100 4.15 15.77 -9.77
CA ASP A 100 5.49 16.28 -10.04
C ASP A 100 6.40 15.22 -10.67
N PRO A 101 6.46 15.14 -12.03
CA PRO A 101 7.28 14.15 -12.73
C PRO A 101 8.77 14.27 -12.43
N SER A 102 9.26 15.42 -11.96
CA SER A 102 10.68 15.61 -11.62
C SER A 102 11.12 14.74 -10.45
N ARG A 103 10.17 14.28 -9.63
CA ARG A 103 10.40 13.39 -8.49
C ARG A 103 10.49 11.91 -8.88
N MET A 104 10.19 11.59 -10.14
CA MET A 104 10.09 10.21 -10.62
C MET A 104 11.12 9.94 -11.72
N THR A 105 11.90 8.86 -11.54
CA THR A 105 12.80 8.36 -12.58
C THR A 105 12.51 6.90 -12.86
N ILE A 106 12.18 6.56 -14.11
CA ILE A 106 11.87 5.19 -14.53
C ILE A 106 13.13 4.55 -15.12
N LYS A 107 13.59 3.46 -14.51
CA LYS A 107 14.74 2.68 -15.00
C LYS A 107 14.41 1.17 -14.90
N PRO A 108 14.73 0.35 -15.91
CA PRO A 108 15.12 0.74 -17.28
C PRO A 108 13.88 1.14 -18.11
N ALA A 109 14.03 2.18 -18.90
CA ALA A 109 12.95 2.67 -19.76
C ALA A 109 12.45 1.64 -20.79
N SER A 110 13.32 0.71 -21.22
CA SER A 110 13.00 -0.32 -22.20
C SER A 110 11.89 -1.28 -21.77
N MET A 111 11.89 -1.73 -20.50
CA MET A 111 10.82 -2.59 -19.96
C MET A 111 9.48 -1.85 -19.92
N PHE A 112 9.52 -0.59 -19.50
CA PHE A 112 8.34 0.25 -19.46
C PHE A 112 7.77 0.53 -20.86
N GLN A 113 8.62 0.84 -21.84
CA GLN A 113 8.21 1.02 -23.23
C GLN A 113 7.56 -0.25 -23.80
N ARG A 114 8.16 -1.42 -23.55
CA ARG A 114 7.60 -2.72 -23.96
C ARG A 114 6.22 -2.98 -23.35
N TYR A 115 6.01 -2.62 -22.09
CA TYR A 115 4.71 -2.76 -21.43
C TYR A 115 3.68 -1.76 -21.98
N ARG A 116 4.10 -0.53 -22.21
CA ARG A 116 3.27 0.55 -22.76
C ARG A 116 2.80 0.26 -24.19
N SER A 117 3.67 -0.29 -25.02
CA SER A 117 3.39 -0.57 -26.44
C SER A 117 2.45 -1.76 -26.67
N LYS A 118 2.26 -2.63 -25.66
CA LYS A 118 1.37 -3.77 -25.78
C LYS A 118 -0.06 -3.40 -25.41
N TYR A 119 -0.97 -3.59 -26.35
CA TYR A 119 -2.41 -3.56 -26.07
C TYR A 119 -2.83 -4.89 -25.43
N GLY A 120 -3.79 -4.80 -24.49
CA GLY A 120 -4.42 -5.97 -23.89
C GLY A 120 -4.16 -6.14 -22.40
N SER A 121 -4.58 -7.29 -21.92
CA SER A 121 -4.52 -7.67 -20.50
C SER A 121 -3.10 -7.72 -19.97
N ALA A 122 -2.92 -7.22 -18.76
CA ALA A 122 -1.66 -7.39 -18.03
C ALA A 122 -1.90 -7.44 -16.54
N ILE A 123 -1.06 -8.22 -15.84
CA ILE A 123 -0.98 -8.24 -14.38
C ILE A 123 0.42 -7.77 -14.00
N GLY A 124 0.49 -6.63 -13.31
CA GLY A 124 1.69 -6.08 -12.71
C GLY A 124 1.81 -6.56 -11.27
N ILE A 125 2.95 -7.16 -10.93
CA ILE A 125 3.26 -7.62 -9.57
C ILE A 125 4.29 -6.69 -8.96
N SER A 126 4.05 -6.25 -7.74
CA SER A 126 4.95 -5.45 -6.93
C SER A 126 5.11 -6.04 -5.53
N LEU A 127 6.06 -5.52 -4.78
CA LEU A 127 6.35 -5.88 -3.40
C LEU A 127 6.20 -4.65 -2.50
N HIS A 128 6.00 -4.84 -1.19
CA HIS A 128 6.01 -3.75 -0.20
C HIS A 128 7.44 -3.24 0.05
N MET A 129 8.08 -2.73 -1.00
CA MET A 129 9.43 -2.15 -0.97
C MET A 129 9.41 -0.68 -1.33
N GLY A 130 10.28 0.12 -0.70
CA GLY A 130 10.32 1.56 -0.93
C GLY A 130 8.96 2.20 -0.70
N ASN A 131 8.51 3.06 -1.61
CA ASN A 131 7.13 3.54 -1.65
C ASN A 131 6.31 2.75 -2.69
N TRP A 132 5.73 1.65 -2.25
CA TRP A 132 4.91 0.76 -3.09
C TRP A 132 3.63 1.42 -3.63
N GLU A 133 3.11 2.47 -2.97
CA GLU A 133 1.92 3.20 -3.45
C GLU A 133 2.19 3.88 -4.80
N LEU A 134 3.44 4.28 -5.05
CA LEU A 134 3.86 4.91 -6.29
C LEU A 134 4.34 3.91 -7.36
N ALA A 135 4.40 2.62 -7.07
CA ALA A 135 4.87 1.61 -8.04
C ALA A 135 4.03 1.58 -9.33
N ILE A 136 2.76 1.95 -9.26
CA ILE A 136 1.84 2.00 -10.40
C ILE A 136 1.91 3.32 -11.17
N TRP A 137 2.50 4.37 -10.59
CA TRP A 137 2.52 5.71 -11.17
C TRP A 137 3.00 5.75 -12.64
N PRO A 138 4.06 5.02 -13.03
CA PRO A 138 4.53 5.04 -14.41
C PRO A 138 3.44 4.60 -15.41
N LEU A 139 2.61 3.66 -15.02
CA LEU A 139 1.54 3.13 -15.87
C LEU A 139 0.36 4.11 -15.96
N ALA A 140 -0.02 4.70 -14.84
CA ALA A 140 -1.06 5.72 -14.80
C ALA A 140 -0.65 6.95 -15.62
N HIS A 141 0.58 7.45 -15.42
CA HIS A 141 1.14 8.59 -16.14
C HIS A 141 1.27 8.34 -17.66
N ALA A 142 1.49 7.09 -18.07
CA ALA A 142 1.52 6.70 -19.48
C ALA A 142 0.13 6.47 -20.10
N GLY A 143 -0.96 6.72 -19.38
CA GLY A 143 -2.32 6.52 -19.87
C GLY A 143 -2.75 5.05 -19.98
N ALA A 144 -2.12 4.14 -19.23
CA ALA A 144 -2.39 2.71 -19.31
C ALA A 144 -3.65 2.27 -18.55
N ASN A 145 -4.34 3.18 -17.87
CA ASN A 145 -5.55 2.91 -17.07
C ASN A 145 -5.42 1.70 -16.12
N PRO A 146 -4.40 1.65 -15.25
CA PRO A 146 -4.26 0.54 -14.34
C PRO A 146 -5.36 0.52 -13.28
N ALA A 147 -5.76 -0.67 -12.86
CA ALA A 147 -6.57 -0.93 -11.68
C ALA A 147 -5.76 -1.65 -10.61
N ALA A 148 -6.22 -1.67 -9.37
CA ALA A 148 -5.57 -2.44 -8.31
C ALA A 148 -6.57 -3.17 -7.42
N ILE A 149 -6.05 -4.20 -6.73
CA ILE A 149 -6.72 -4.84 -5.62
C ILE A 149 -6.22 -4.19 -4.33
N TYR A 150 -7.14 -3.79 -3.47
CA TYR A 150 -6.78 -3.25 -2.17
C TYR A 150 -7.64 -3.87 -1.07
N ARG A 151 -7.16 -3.83 0.15
CA ARG A 151 -7.94 -4.25 1.32
C ARG A 151 -8.80 -3.08 1.79
N SER A 152 -10.13 -3.23 1.68
CA SER A 152 -11.09 -2.23 2.17
C SER A 152 -10.95 -1.98 3.66
N VAL A 153 -11.06 -0.72 4.05
CA VAL A 153 -11.02 -0.31 5.45
C VAL A 153 -12.42 -0.42 6.05
N THR A 154 -12.50 -0.86 7.30
CA THR A 154 -13.80 -1.08 8.00
C THR A 154 -14.62 0.21 8.13
N ASN A 155 -13.95 1.35 8.31
CA ASN A 155 -14.61 2.65 8.40
C ASN A 155 -14.93 3.17 6.99
N PRO A 156 -16.21 3.29 6.59
CA PRO A 156 -16.58 3.65 5.22
C PRO A 156 -16.15 5.08 4.83
N TYR A 157 -16.13 6.01 5.77
CA TYR A 157 -15.67 7.39 5.51
C TYR A 157 -14.17 7.43 5.22
N VAL A 158 -13.38 6.65 5.95
CA VAL A 158 -11.95 6.52 5.72
C VAL A 158 -11.69 5.79 4.40
N ASP A 159 -12.41 4.69 4.13
CA ASP A 159 -12.27 3.92 2.89
C ASP A 159 -12.53 4.80 1.65
N GLN A 160 -13.64 5.51 1.65
CA GLN A 160 -13.98 6.44 0.56
C GLN A 160 -12.92 7.52 0.38
N TYR A 161 -12.42 8.11 1.46
CA TYR A 161 -11.37 9.11 1.40
C TYR A 161 -10.08 8.56 0.79
N LEU A 162 -9.63 7.38 1.22
CA LEU A 162 -8.42 6.75 0.70
C LEU A 162 -8.55 6.36 -0.78
N ARG A 163 -9.73 5.94 -1.22
CA ARG A 163 -10.02 5.68 -2.64
C ARG A 163 -9.92 6.95 -3.48
N GLU A 164 -10.48 8.04 -3.00
CA GLU A 164 -10.42 9.33 -3.68
C GLU A 164 -8.98 9.85 -3.82
N GLN A 165 -8.14 9.66 -2.79
CA GLN A 165 -6.72 10.03 -2.85
C GLN A 165 -5.92 9.22 -3.89
N ARG A 166 -6.38 8.03 -4.23
CA ARG A 166 -5.70 7.10 -5.15
C ARG A 166 -6.30 7.07 -6.57
N LYS A 167 -7.39 7.79 -6.82
CA LYS A 167 -8.11 7.70 -8.10
C LYS A 167 -7.25 7.98 -9.33
N ASP A 168 -6.34 8.95 -9.24
CA ASP A 168 -5.47 9.33 -10.35
C ASP A 168 -4.35 8.32 -10.61
N LEU A 169 -3.99 7.51 -9.60
CA LEU A 169 -3.05 6.40 -9.75
C LEU A 169 -3.73 5.14 -10.32
N TYR A 170 -5.03 5.00 -10.12
CA TYR A 170 -5.79 3.82 -10.53
C TYR A 170 -7.05 4.20 -11.34
N PRO A 171 -6.88 4.84 -12.50
CA PRO A 171 -8.02 5.25 -13.34
C PRO A 171 -8.87 4.06 -13.82
N GLY A 172 -8.31 2.84 -13.86
CA GLY A 172 -9.05 1.60 -14.14
C GLY A 172 -9.89 1.07 -12.97
N GLY A 173 -9.73 1.69 -11.77
CA GLY A 173 -10.51 1.38 -10.58
C GLY A 173 -9.74 0.69 -9.46
N LEU A 174 -10.34 0.69 -8.28
CA LEU A 174 -9.85 0.02 -7.08
C LEU A 174 -10.85 -1.07 -6.66
N PHE A 175 -10.42 -2.33 -6.73
CA PHE A 175 -11.25 -3.49 -6.35
C PHE A 175 -11.04 -3.80 -4.86
N GLY A 176 -12.07 -3.52 -4.05
CA GLY A 176 -12.05 -3.78 -2.61
C GLY A 176 -12.16 -5.27 -2.29
N ARG A 177 -11.24 -5.78 -1.44
CA ARG A 177 -11.26 -7.14 -0.90
C ARG A 177 -11.50 -7.08 0.63
N GLY A 178 -12.18 -8.09 1.16
CA GLY A 178 -12.46 -8.25 2.59
C GLY A 178 -13.93 -8.12 2.94
N LYS A 179 -14.26 -8.31 4.23
CA LYS A 179 -15.66 -8.33 4.73
C LYS A 179 -16.46 -7.04 4.47
N VAL A 180 -15.78 -5.95 4.19
CA VAL A 180 -16.34 -4.61 3.92
C VAL A 180 -16.04 -4.17 2.49
N GLY A 181 -15.63 -5.11 1.61
CA GLY A 181 -15.37 -4.83 0.21
C GLY A 181 -16.62 -4.43 -0.56
N ASP A 182 -16.45 -3.82 -1.72
CA ASP A 182 -17.53 -3.29 -2.60
C ASP A 182 -18.64 -4.30 -2.87
N HIS A 183 -18.34 -5.58 -2.78
CA HIS A 183 -19.26 -6.67 -3.13
C HIS A 183 -19.59 -7.59 -1.95
N GLY A 184 -19.03 -7.34 -0.76
CA GLY A 184 -19.31 -8.11 0.47
C GLY A 184 -18.91 -9.59 0.43
N ASP A 185 -18.37 -10.07 -0.72
CA ASP A 185 -17.97 -11.45 -0.96
C ASP A 185 -16.69 -11.48 -1.80
N ASP A 186 -15.63 -12.07 -1.27
CA ASP A 186 -14.33 -12.20 -1.95
C ASP A 186 -14.42 -13.01 -3.25
N ARG A 187 -15.35 -13.99 -3.34
CA ARG A 187 -15.58 -14.78 -4.57
C ARG A 187 -16.15 -13.92 -5.70
N LYS A 188 -17.08 -13.03 -5.35
CA LYS A 188 -17.68 -12.09 -6.30
C LYS A 188 -16.64 -11.09 -6.79
N THR A 189 -15.82 -10.58 -5.89
CA THR A 189 -14.70 -9.69 -6.22
C THR A 189 -13.69 -10.39 -7.14
N ALA A 190 -13.31 -11.64 -6.86
CA ALA A 190 -12.39 -12.40 -7.70
C ALA A 190 -12.94 -12.60 -9.13
N ARG A 191 -14.25 -12.87 -9.27
CA ARG A 191 -14.90 -12.99 -10.59
C ARG A 191 -14.83 -11.67 -11.37
N ILE A 192 -15.15 -10.55 -10.72
CA ILE A 192 -15.11 -9.21 -11.34
C ILE A 192 -13.69 -8.88 -11.81
N ILE A 193 -12.68 -9.16 -11.00
CA ILE A 193 -11.27 -8.94 -11.33
C ILE A 193 -10.87 -9.80 -12.54
N THR A 194 -11.26 -11.08 -12.54
CA THR A 194 -11.00 -11.99 -13.66
C THR A 194 -11.63 -11.49 -14.95
N ASP A 195 -12.88 -11.05 -14.90
CA ASP A 195 -13.59 -10.50 -16.05
C ASP A 195 -12.98 -9.18 -16.52
N TYR A 196 -12.54 -8.32 -15.60
CA TYR A 196 -11.82 -7.09 -15.93
C TYR A 196 -10.53 -7.38 -16.71
N VAL A 197 -9.71 -8.32 -16.23
CA VAL A 197 -8.48 -8.69 -16.91
C VAL A 197 -8.77 -9.35 -18.25
N ARG A 198 -9.73 -10.27 -18.35
CA ARG A 198 -10.13 -10.92 -19.62
C ARG A 198 -10.58 -9.93 -20.70
N LYS A 199 -11.17 -8.82 -20.30
CA LYS A 199 -11.62 -7.73 -21.20
C LYS A 199 -10.50 -6.77 -21.60
N GLY A 200 -9.24 -7.08 -21.32
CA GLY A 200 -8.10 -6.24 -21.67
C GLY A 200 -7.65 -5.31 -20.53
N GLY A 201 -8.21 -5.45 -19.32
CA GLY A 201 -7.86 -4.65 -18.17
C GLY A 201 -6.43 -4.91 -17.68
N ARG A 202 -5.81 -3.89 -17.08
CA ARG A 202 -4.46 -3.94 -16.52
C ARG A 202 -4.54 -3.83 -15.01
N LEU A 203 -4.12 -4.86 -14.32
CA LEU A 203 -4.23 -5.01 -12.88
C LEU A 203 -2.85 -4.89 -12.22
N GLY A 204 -2.74 -4.06 -11.19
CA GLY A 204 -1.59 -4.01 -10.29
C GLY A 204 -1.93 -4.68 -8.96
N MET A 205 -0.99 -5.44 -8.40
CA MET A 205 -1.13 -6.02 -7.07
C MET A 205 0.21 -6.12 -6.36
N VAL A 206 0.18 -6.06 -5.03
CA VAL A 206 1.33 -6.35 -4.17
C VAL A 206 1.16 -7.77 -3.63
N CYS A 207 2.17 -8.63 -3.82
CA CYS A 207 2.04 -10.09 -3.69
C CYS A 207 2.93 -10.71 -2.61
N ASP A 208 3.49 -9.93 -1.69
CA ASP A 208 4.43 -10.40 -0.66
C ASP A 208 3.83 -10.47 0.75
N LEU A 209 2.50 -10.46 0.86
CA LEU A 209 1.83 -10.65 2.14
C LEU A 209 1.31 -12.08 2.29
N TYR A 210 1.53 -12.64 3.50
CA TYR A 210 0.98 -13.92 3.88
C TYR A 210 -0.55 -13.88 3.90
N ASP A 211 -1.19 -14.84 3.25
CA ASP A 211 -2.65 -15.04 3.30
C ASP A 211 -2.96 -16.38 3.97
N ARG A 212 -3.71 -16.34 5.09
CA ARG A 212 -4.08 -17.54 5.86
C ARG A 212 -4.98 -18.51 5.09
N THR A 213 -5.64 -18.03 4.05
CA THR A 213 -6.55 -18.82 3.20
C THR A 213 -5.89 -19.17 1.86
N GLY A 214 -4.62 -18.83 1.70
CA GLY A 214 -3.82 -19.11 0.51
C GLY A 214 -3.48 -20.60 0.37
N ILE A 215 -2.99 -20.95 -0.80
CA ILE A 215 -2.43 -22.27 -1.05
C ILE A 215 -0.98 -22.27 -0.54
N PRO A 216 -0.57 -23.26 0.28
CA PRO A 216 0.81 -23.36 0.72
C PRO A 216 1.75 -23.48 -0.49
N ILE A 217 2.78 -22.66 -0.51
CA ILE A 217 3.82 -22.68 -1.54
C ILE A 217 5.20 -22.77 -0.88
N GLU A 218 6.17 -23.27 -1.63
CA GLU A 218 7.56 -23.18 -1.23
C GLU A 218 8.18 -21.89 -1.80
N PHE A 219 8.80 -21.08 -0.93
CA PHE A 219 9.48 -19.86 -1.30
C PHE A 219 10.89 -19.87 -0.71
N PHE A 220 11.91 -19.90 -1.59
CA PHE A 220 13.32 -20.07 -1.20
C PHE A 220 13.57 -21.24 -0.25
N GLY A 221 12.95 -22.42 -0.53
CA GLY A 221 13.09 -23.63 0.28
C GLY A 221 12.42 -23.55 1.66
N LYS A 222 11.51 -22.59 1.87
CA LYS A 222 10.74 -22.45 3.11
C LYS A 222 9.25 -22.43 2.79
N PRO A 223 8.40 -23.07 3.61
CA PRO A 223 6.95 -22.95 3.48
C PRO A 223 6.51 -21.49 3.66
N ALA A 224 5.63 -21.00 2.79
CA ALA A 224 5.09 -19.64 2.79
C ALA A 224 3.58 -19.63 2.51
#